data_adca46871a61dd4c028857a7cabc9e0d
#
_entry.id   adca46871a61dd4c028857a7cabc9e0d
#
_cell.length_a   1.000
_cell.length_b   1.000
_cell.length_c   1.000
_cell.angle_alpha   90.00
_cell.angle_beta   90.00
_cell.angle_gamma   90.00
#
_symmetry.space_group_name_H-M   'P 1'
#
loop_
_entity.id
_entity.type
_entity.pdbx_description
1 polymer ?
#
loop_
_entity_poly.entity_id
_entity_poly.type
_entity_poly.pdbx_seq_one_letter_code
_entity_poly.pdbx_strand_id
1 'polypeptide(L)'
;MNFTISNEYKSPNFNKSRDMDLLDAIIIHYTGMQNSELALNYLCNKKSEVSSHYFINEEGQIFQLVDDFNIAWHAGASKWLKRKNLNATSIGIELVNPGHEHGYKVFSEKQYESLEQLIKLLFSKYNIKKDWVLGHSDIAPSRKLDPGENFDWHRLA
;
A
#
# COMPACT_ATOMS: atom_id res chain seq x y z
N MET A 1 12.11 14.87 13.29
CA MET A 1 12.14 13.44 12.93
C MET A 1 12.55 13.31 11.47
N ASN A 2 13.59 12.56 11.19
CA ASN A 2 14.05 12.38 9.80
C ASN A 2 13.16 11.36 9.09
N PHE A 3 12.43 11.84 8.09
CA PHE A 3 11.62 11.00 7.23
C PHE A 3 12.49 10.46 6.10
N THR A 4 12.70 9.14 6.09
CA THR A 4 13.51 8.47 5.08
C THR A 4 12.75 7.30 4.46
N ILE A 5 12.99 7.07 3.17
CA ILE A 5 12.46 5.92 2.44
C ILE A 5 13.64 5.08 1.97
N SER A 6 13.68 3.82 2.39
CA SER A 6 14.74 2.90 2.01
C SER A 6 14.46 2.26 0.65
N ASN A 7 15.50 2.14 -0.17
CA ASN A 7 15.46 1.42 -1.44
C ASN A 7 16.17 0.07 -1.37
N GLU A 8 16.40 -0.44 -0.18
CA GLU A 8 17.17 -1.67 0.07
C GLU A 8 16.53 -2.92 -0.56
N TYR A 9 15.20 -2.98 -0.58
CA TYR A 9 14.45 -4.13 -1.12
C TYR A 9 13.69 -3.71 -2.37
N LYS A 10 13.71 -4.56 -3.40
CA LYS A 10 13.02 -4.31 -4.67
C LYS A 10 12.20 -5.52 -5.08
N SER A 11 10.98 -5.29 -5.54
CA SER A 11 10.13 -6.33 -6.09
C SER A 11 10.30 -6.40 -7.61
N PRO A 12 10.38 -7.61 -8.19
CA PRO A 12 10.37 -7.77 -9.65
C PRO A 12 8.95 -7.75 -10.25
N ASN A 13 7.92 -7.67 -9.41
CA ASN A 13 6.53 -7.85 -9.80
C ASN A 13 5.88 -6.51 -10.15
N PHE A 14 6.10 -6.04 -11.37
CA PHE A 14 5.52 -4.77 -11.82
C PHE A 14 5.45 -4.70 -13.36
N ASN A 15 4.58 -3.82 -13.86
CA ASN A 15 4.57 -3.40 -15.25
C ASN A 15 5.26 -2.04 -15.35
N LYS A 16 6.09 -1.86 -16.39
CA LYS A 16 6.86 -0.63 -16.59
C LYS A 16 6.00 0.50 -17.16
N SER A 17 6.34 1.72 -16.76
CA SER A 17 5.95 2.95 -17.45
C SER A 17 4.44 3.18 -17.51
N ARG A 18 3.83 3.39 -16.34
CA ARG A 18 2.41 3.80 -16.32
C ARG A 18 2.22 5.22 -16.84
N ASP A 19 1.01 5.53 -17.25
CA ASP A 19 0.58 6.90 -17.52
C ASP A 19 0.37 7.63 -16.19
N MET A 20 1.29 8.54 -15.86
CA MET A 20 1.26 9.27 -14.59
C MET A 20 0.07 10.25 -14.50
N ASP A 21 -0.49 10.68 -15.63
CA ASP A 21 -1.69 11.52 -15.65
C ASP A 21 -2.93 10.79 -15.13
N LEU A 22 -2.90 9.45 -15.15
CA LEU A 22 -4.00 8.63 -14.65
C LEU A 22 -3.85 8.27 -13.17
N LEU A 23 -2.71 8.58 -12.54
CA LEU A 23 -2.48 8.29 -11.12
C LEU A 23 -3.33 9.22 -10.26
N ASP A 24 -4.34 8.67 -9.58
CA ASP A 24 -5.31 9.47 -8.84
C ASP A 24 -5.73 8.90 -7.47
N ALA A 25 -5.18 7.75 -7.05
CA ALA A 25 -5.61 7.09 -5.82
C ALA A 25 -4.43 6.48 -5.05
N ILE A 26 -4.65 6.25 -3.75
CA ILE A 26 -3.78 5.48 -2.87
C ILE A 26 -4.61 4.36 -2.26
N ILE A 27 -4.09 3.13 -2.28
CA ILE A 27 -4.76 1.98 -1.69
C ILE A 27 -3.94 1.47 -0.51
N ILE A 28 -4.60 1.39 0.65
CA ILE A 28 -4.00 0.94 1.91
C ILE A 28 -4.31 -0.55 2.10
N HIS A 29 -3.26 -1.30 2.41
CA HIS A 29 -3.33 -2.74 2.66
C HIS A 29 -2.70 -3.08 4.01
N TYR A 30 -3.07 -4.23 4.57
CA TYR A 30 -2.19 -4.91 5.52
C TYR A 30 -1.52 -6.09 4.83
N THR A 31 -0.33 -6.49 5.32
CA THR A 31 0.41 -7.60 4.70
C THR A 31 -0.29 -8.95 4.88
N GLY A 32 -1.03 -9.13 5.97
CA GLY A 32 -1.70 -10.40 6.26
C GLY A 32 -0.74 -11.54 6.56
N MET A 33 0.47 -11.23 6.97
CA MET A 33 1.52 -12.17 7.30
C MET A 33 2.04 -11.93 8.71
N GLN A 34 2.62 -12.97 9.32
CA GLN A 34 2.97 -12.96 10.75
C GLN A 34 4.06 -11.97 11.11
N ASN A 35 4.97 -11.67 10.18
CA ASN A 35 6.05 -10.71 10.45
C ASN A 35 6.53 -10.00 9.17
N SER A 36 7.35 -8.97 9.38
CA SER A 36 7.89 -8.12 8.33
C SER A 36 8.77 -8.89 7.34
N GLU A 37 9.63 -9.78 7.83
CA GLU A 37 10.54 -10.55 6.98
C GLU A 37 9.79 -11.44 5.99
N LEU A 38 8.79 -12.18 6.48
CA LEU A 38 7.96 -13.03 5.62
C LEU A 38 7.23 -12.19 4.56
N ALA A 39 6.70 -11.04 4.95
CA ALA A 39 5.98 -10.15 4.05
C ALA A 39 6.89 -9.56 2.97
N LEU A 40 8.08 -9.08 3.35
CA LEU A 40 9.06 -8.57 2.39
C LEU A 40 9.49 -9.64 1.40
N ASN A 41 9.79 -10.84 1.89
CA ASN A 41 10.18 -11.96 1.03
C ASN A 41 9.07 -12.30 0.04
N TYR A 42 7.83 -12.29 0.47
CA TYR A 42 6.68 -12.60 -0.38
C TYR A 42 6.49 -11.52 -1.46
N LEU A 43 6.48 -10.25 -1.08
CA LEU A 43 6.27 -9.14 -2.01
C LEU A 43 7.43 -8.96 -3.01
N CYS A 44 8.62 -9.42 -2.65
CA CYS A 44 9.81 -9.34 -3.50
C CYS A 44 10.13 -10.65 -4.23
N ASN A 45 9.28 -11.67 -4.11
CA ASN A 45 9.46 -12.95 -4.77
C ASN A 45 8.70 -12.98 -6.10
N LYS A 46 9.42 -13.27 -7.19
CA LYS A 46 8.83 -13.35 -8.53
C LYS A 46 7.65 -14.31 -8.58
N LYS A 47 7.70 -15.39 -7.83
CA LYS A 47 6.66 -16.43 -7.85
C LYS A 47 5.36 -16.00 -7.17
N SER A 48 5.38 -15.00 -6.29
CA SER A 48 4.18 -14.54 -5.60
C SER A 48 3.23 -13.77 -6.51
N GLU A 49 3.75 -13.14 -7.56
CA GLU A 49 2.98 -12.34 -8.52
C GLU A 49 2.18 -11.21 -7.86
N VAL A 50 2.66 -10.71 -6.72
CA VAL A 50 2.10 -9.54 -6.02
C VAL A 50 3.21 -8.60 -5.60
N SER A 51 2.87 -7.33 -5.42
CA SER A 51 3.81 -6.30 -4.96
C SER A 51 3.06 -5.09 -4.42
N SER A 52 3.81 -4.13 -3.89
CA SER A 52 3.31 -2.80 -3.56
C SER A 52 4.40 -1.79 -3.86
N HIS A 53 4.02 -0.52 -3.97
CA HIS A 53 5.01 0.54 -4.14
C HIS A 53 5.76 0.77 -2.83
N TYR A 54 5.02 0.81 -1.71
CA TYR A 54 5.60 1.09 -0.39
C TYR A 54 5.20 0.02 0.61
N PHE A 55 6.07 -0.14 1.61
CA PHE A 55 5.92 -1.09 2.69
C PHE A 55 6.35 -0.40 3.99
N ILE A 56 5.51 -0.43 5.02
CA ILE A 56 5.79 0.19 6.32
C ILE A 56 5.76 -0.89 7.39
N ASN A 57 6.89 -1.13 8.05
CA ASN A 57 6.95 -2.11 9.13
C ASN A 57 6.40 -1.56 10.45
N GLU A 58 6.34 -2.39 11.47
CA GLU A 58 5.76 -2.02 12.77
C GLU A 58 6.54 -0.90 13.48
N GLU A 59 7.82 -0.75 13.18
CA GLU A 59 8.67 0.33 13.70
C GLU A 59 8.56 1.62 12.89
N GLY A 60 7.73 1.63 11.86
CA GLY A 60 7.52 2.80 11.02
C GLY A 60 8.59 3.02 9.95
N GLN A 61 9.45 2.04 9.70
CA GLN A 61 10.41 2.12 8.60
C GLN A 61 9.67 1.96 7.27
N ILE A 62 10.00 2.82 6.31
CA ILE A 62 9.36 2.82 4.98
C ILE A 62 10.35 2.28 3.97
N PHE A 63 9.89 1.30 3.19
CA PHE A 63 10.64 0.73 2.07
C PHE A 63 9.87 0.97 0.78
N GLN A 64 10.56 1.42 -0.28
CA GLN A 64 9.98 1.49 -1.61
C GLN A 64 10.39 0.25 -2.39
N LEU A 65 9.41 -0.59 -2.72
CA LEU A 65 9.64 -1.86 -3.41
C LEU A 65 9.47 -1.76 -4.92
N VAL A 66 8.64 -0.84 -5.38
CA VAL A 66 8.38 -0.56 -6.80
C VAL A 66 8.36 0.96 -6.97
N ASP A 67 9.00 1.46 -8.03
CA ASP A 67 9.01 2.89 -8.35
C ASP A 67 7.60 3.39 -8.69
N ASP A 68 7.31 4.64 -8.33
CA ASP A 68 5.99 5.25 -8.56
C ASP A 68 5.61 5.26 -10.05
N PHE A 69 6.60 5.34 -10.95
CA PHE A 69 6.38 5.34 -12.40
C PHE A 69 5.99 3.98 -12.96
N ASN A 70 6.04 2.94 -12.15
CA ASN A 70 5.69 1.58 -12.54
C ASN A 70 4.39 1.16 -11.87
N ILE A 71 3.76 0.13 -12.42
CA ILE A 71 2.50 -0.41 -11.92
C ILE A 71 2.83 -1.59 -10.99
N ALA A 72 2.65 -1.43 -9.70
CA ALA A 72 2.74 -2.54 -8.74
C ALA A 72 1.46 -3.38 -8.79
N TRP A 73 1.58 -4.65 -8.41
CA TRP A 73 0.47 -5.61 -8.45
C TRP A 73 -0.11 -5.80 -7.04
N HIS A 74 -0.99 -4.87 -6.63
CA HIS A 74 -1.55 -4.86 -5.26
C HIS A 74 -3.07 -4.88 -5.18
N ALA A 75 -3.77 -4.38 -6.20
CA ALA A 75 -5.23 -4.22 -6.14
C ALA A 75 -5.99 -5.40 -6.73
N GLY A 76 -5.47 -6.01 -7.78
CA GLY A 76 -6.14 -7.09 -8.49
C GLY A 76 -7.47 -6.64 -9.09
N ALA A 77 -8.41 -7.58 -9.21
CA ALA A 77 -9.77 -7.29 -9.65
C ALA A 77 -10.45 -6.35 -8.66
N SER A 78 -10.74 -5.14 -9.09
CA SER A 78 -11.19 -4.06 -8.21
C SER A 78 -11.98 -3.01 -8.98
N LYS A 79 -12.75 -2.20 -8.22
CA LYS A 79 -13.54 -1.12 -8.80
C LYS A 79 -13.73 0.00 -7.78
N TRP A 80 -13.61 1.23 -8.24
CA TRP A 80 -14.00 2.41 -7.48
C TRP A 80 -14.64 3.41 -8.43
N LEU A 81 -15.95 3.63 -8.25
CA LEU A 81 -16.76 4.45 -9.16
C LEU A 81 -16.59 3.93 -10.60
N LYS A 82 -16.04 4.74 -11.50
CA LYS A 82 -15.80 4.35 -12.90
C LYS A 82 -14.46 3.67 -13.15
N ARG A 83 -13.56 3.66 -12.16
CA ARG A 83 -12.25 3.02 -12.28
C ARG A 83 -12.37 1.52 -12.05
N LYS A 84 -11.72 0.73 -12.88
CA LYS A 84 -11.61 -0.74 -12.74
C LYS A 84 -10.14 -1.13 -12.70
N ASN A 85 -9.82 -2.18 -11.93
CA ASN A 85 -8.48 -2.74 -11.87
C ASN A 85 -7.43 -1.66 -11.53
N LEU A 86 -7.50 -1.17 -10.30
CA LEU A 86 -6.84 0.07 -9.88
C LEU A 86 -5.31 0.03 -9.83
N ASN A 87 -4.64 -1.08 -10.15
CA ASN A 87 -3.17 -1.12 -10.18
C ASN A 87 -2.59 0.03 -11.02
N ALA A 88 -3.14 0.26 -12.20
CA ALA A 88 -2.60 1.26 -13.14
C ALA A 88 -2.81 2.71 -12.69
N THR A 89 -3.74 2.97 -11.77
CA THR A 89 -4.16 4.32 -11.39
C THR A 89 -3.93 4.65 -9.92
N SER A 90 -3.22 3.79 -9.19
CA SER A 90 -3.01 3.97 -7.75
C SER A 90 -1.58 3.67 -7.30
N ILE A 91 -1.27 4.17 -6.11
CA ILE A 91 -0.11 3.76 -5.33
C ILE A 91 -0.58 2.78 -4.26
N GLY A 92 0.02 1.61 -4.17
CA GLY A 92 -0.26 0.63 -3.12
C GLY A 92 0.71 0.77 -1.95
N ILE A 93 0.18 0.81 -0.73
CA ILE A 93 0.96 0.90 0.50
C ILE A 93 0.57 -0.27 1.41
N GLU A 94 1.55 -1.10 1.76
CA GLU A 94 1.38 -2.24 2.66
C GLU A 94 1.85 -1.88 4.06
N LEU A 95 0.97 -2.10 5.06
CA LEU A 95 1.31 -1.97 6.47
C LEU A 95 1.47 -3.35 7.07
N VAL A 96 2.58 -3.61 7.77
CA VAL A 96 2.79 -4.89 8.43
C VAL A 96 1.75 -5.08 9.52
N ASN A 97 0.96 -6.14 9.39
CA ASN A 97 -0.05 -6.56 10.35
C ASN A 97 -0.41 -8.00 10.02
N PRO A 98 -0.55 -8.89 11.03
CA PRO A 98 -0.89 -10.29 10.75
C PRO A 98 -2.17 -10.50 9.95
N GLY A 99 -3.12 -9.55 10.06
CA GLY A 99 -4.39 -9.66 9.37
C GLY A 99 -5.36 -10.64 10.05
N HIS A 100 -6.58 -10.68 9.56
CA HIS A 100 -7.67 -11.43 10.18
C HIS A 100 -7.39 -12.93 10.33
N GLU A 101 -6.60 -13.51 9.44
CA GLU A 101 -6.29 -14.94 9.46
C GLU A 101 -5.18 -15.33 10.45
N HIS A 102 -4.36 -14.37 10.90
CA HIS A 102 -3.15 -14.65 11.67
C HIS A 102 -3.05 -13.85 12.97
N GLY A 103 -4.18 -13.42 13.53
CA GLY A 103 -4.20 -12.65 14.78
C GLY A 103 -4.17 -11.15 14.56
N TYR A 104 -5.15 -10.66 13.82
CA TYR A 104 -5.31 -9.24 13.52
C TYR A 104 -5.22 -8.37 14.77
N LYS A 105 -4.44 -7.30 14.68
CA LYS A 105 -4.20 -6.39 15.80
C LYS A 105 -4.27 -4.92 15.35
N VAL A 106 -4.16 -4.01 16.29
CA VAL A 106 -4.10 -2.57 15.98
C VAL A 106 -2.76 -2.24 15.30
N PHE A 107 -2.78 -1.22 14.46
CA PHE A 107 -1.57 -0.69 13.84
C PHE A 107 -0.81 0.17 14.86
N SER A 108 0.52 0.16 14.78
CA SER A 108 1.33 0.93 15.73
C SER A 108 1.26 2.43 15.43
N GLU A 109 1.53 3.24 16.46
CA GLU A 109 1.60 4.69 16.31
C GLU A 109 2.67 5.08 15.28
N LYS A 110 3.80 4.40 15.29
CA LYS A 110 4.89 4.63 14.33
C LYS A 110 4.47 4.36 12.88
N GLN A 111 3.63 3.35 12.66
CA GLN A 111 3.07 3.09 11.33
C GLN A 111 2.19 4.25 10.86
N TYR A 112 1.33 4.77 11.71
CA TYR A 112 0.48 5.91 11.37
C TYR A 112 1.29 7.17 11.07
N GLU A 113 2.28 7.48 11.90
CA GLU A 113 3.15 8.65 11.70
C GLU A 113 3.87 8.58 10.35
N SER A 114 4.43 7.43 10.02
CA SER A 114 5.11 7.21 8.74
C SER A 114 4.13 7.27 7.56
N LEU A 115 2.97 6.66 7.70
CA LEU A 115 1.94 6.67 6.67
C LEU A 115 1.46 8.09 6.38
N GLU A 116 1.19 8.88 7.42
CA GLU A 116 0.76 10.28 7.28
C GLU A 116 1.81 11.10 6.51
N GLN A 117 3.09 10.94 6.85
CA GLN A 117 4.17 11.65 6.17
C GLN A 117 4.31 11.20 4.71
N LEU A 118 4.23 9.90 4.46
CA LEU A 118 4.29 9.35 3.10
C LEU A 118 3.14 9.87 2.23
N ILE A 119 1.93 9.87 2.75
CA ILE A 119 0.75 10.37 2.02
C ILE A 119 0.89 11.86 1.69
N LYS A 120 1.38 12.67 2.64
CA LYS A 120 1.66 14.09 2.38
C LYS A 120 2.67 14.27 1.26
N LEU A 121 3.72 13.46 1.26
CA LEU A 121 4.72 13.48 0.20
C LEU A 121 4.11 13.14 -1.16
N LEU A 122 3.29 12.10 -1.22
CA LEU A 122 2.63 11.66 -2.47
C LEU A 122 1.67 12.73 -2.98
N PHE A 123 0.91 13.38 -2.11
CA PHE A 123 0.02 14.48 -2.48
C PHE A 123 0.81 15.68 -3.04
N SER A 124 2.02 15.92 -2.52
CA SER A 124 2.85 17.01 -3.00
C SER A 124 3.45 16.75 -4.38
N LYS A 125 3.63 15.47 -4.74
CA LYS A 125 4.25 15.07 -6.00
C LYS A 125 3.25 14.82 -7.12
N TYR A 126 2.08 14.31 -6.78
CA TYR A 126 1.12 13.80 -7.77
C TYR A 126 -0.28 14.36 -7.54
N ASN A 127 -1.07 14.36 -8.60
CA ASN A 127 -2.45 14.84 -8.55
C ASN A 127 -3.41 13.77 -8.01
N ILE A 128 -3.11 13.25 -6.82
CA ILE A 128 -3.94 12.25 -6.16
C ILE A 128 -5.12 12.95 -5.48
N LYS A 129 -6.30 12.39 -5.67
CA LYS A 129 -7.52 12.91 -5.06
C LYS A 129 -7.53 12.59 -3.56
N LYS A 130 -7.69 13.61 -2.71
CA LYS A 130 -7.67 13.42 -1.25
C LYS A 130 -8.71 12.40 -0.77
N ASP A 131 -9.86 12.37 -1.40
CA ASP A 131 -10.94 11.45 -1.07
C ASP A 131 -10.71 10.03 -1.60
N TRP A 132 -9.64 9.82 -2.36
CA TRP A 132 -9.31 8.53 -2.97
C TRP A 132 -8.11 7.86 -2.31
N VAL A 133 -7.96 8.06 -1.00
CA VAL A 133 -7.13 7.23 -0.13
C VAL A 133 -8.07 6.17 0.44
N LEU A 134 -7.97 4.96 -0.09
CA LEU A 134 -8.98 3.90 0.10
C LEU A 134 -8.34 2.64 0.67
N GLY A 135 -9.16 1.81 1.30
CA GLY A 135 -8.76 0.46 1.68
C GLY A 135 -8.95 -0.53 0.54
N HIS A 136 -8.21 -1.62 0.56
CA HIS A 136 -8.42 -2.71 -0.41
C HIS A 136 -9.87 -3.21 -0.36
N SER A 137 -10.44 -3.30 0.85
CA SER A 137 -11.84 -3.70 1.05
C SER A 137 -12.85 -2.72 0.43
N ASP A 138 -12.48 -1.46 0.25
CA ASP A 138 -13.37 -0.48 -0.41
C ASP A 138 -13.49 -0.74 -1.91
N ILE A 139 -12.41 -1.18 -2.54
CA ILE A 139 -12.34 -1.40 -4.00
C ILE A 139 -12.57 -2.85 -4.41
N ALA A 140 -12.53 -3.78 -3.46
CA ALA A 140 -12.79 -5.20 -3.69
C ALA A 140 -13.54 -5.83 -2.49
N PRO A 141 -14.74 -5.30 -2.14
CA PRO A 141 -15.43 -5.65 -0.89
C PRO A 141 -15.84 -7.11 -0.78
N SER A 142 -16.07 -7.81 -1.89
CA SER A 142 -16.44 -9.22 -1.88
C SER A 142 -15.23 -10.14 -1.70
N ARG A 143 -14.00 -9.60 -1.79
CA ARG A 143 -12.78 -10.40 -1.90
C ARG A 143 -11.76 -10.09 -0.81
N LYS A 144 -11.73 -8.85 -0.30
CA LYS A 144 -10.69 -8.34 0.59
C LYS A 144 -11.23 -7.67 1.84
N LEU A 145 -10.49 -7.83 2.94
CA LEU A 145 -10.80 -7.25 4.25
C LEU A 145 -9.82 -6.14 4.65
N ASP A 146 -8.62 -6.11 4.07
CA ASP A 146 -7.56 -5.19 4.46
C ASP A 146 -7.90 -3.73 4.09
N PRO A 147 -7.51 -2.72 4.88
CA PRO A 147 -6.72 -2.82 6.12
C PRO A 147 -7.52 -3.18 7.36
N GLY A 148 -8.83 -3.42 7.27
CA GLY A 148 -9.69 -3.89 8.33
C GLY A 148 -10.21 -2.81 9.26
N GLU A 149 -11.06 -3.22 10.21
CA GLU A 149 -11.80 -2.34 11.11
C GLU A 149 -10.94 -1.64 12.17
N ASN A 150 -9.73 -2.14 12.44
CA ASN A 150 -8.79 -1.50 13.37
C ASN A 150 -8.04 -0.31 12.75
N PHE A 151 -8.16 -0.12 11.43
CA PHE A 151 -7.48 1.01 10.80
C PHE A 151 -8.23 2.32 11.08
N ASP A 152 -7.51 3.27 11.66
CA ASP A 152 -8.07 4.57 12.05
C ASP A 152 -7.99 5.57 10.88
N TRP A 153 -9.06 5.65 10.10
CA TRP A 153 -9.15 6.54 8.95
C TRP A 153 -9.11 8.03 9.34
N HIS A 154 -9.49 8.38 10.58
CA HIS A 154 -9.45 9.76 11.06
C HIS A 154 -8.02 10.31 11.07
N ARG A 155 -7.01 9.44 11.19
CA ARG A 155 -5.61 9.84 11.15
C ARG A 155 -5.20 10.44 9.80
N LEU A 156 -5.94 10.13 8.74
CA LEU A 156 -5.68 10.59 7.37
C LEU A 156 -6.57 11.75 6.93
N ALA A 157 -7.43 12.21 7.79
CA ALA A 157 -8.38 13.28 7.48
C ALA A 157 -7.70 14.67 7.46
#